data_160b68b39c169112c2afda0ce2f4c98d
#
_entry.id   160b68b39c169112c2afda0ce2f4c98d
#
_cell.length_a   1.000
_cell.length_b   1.000
_cell.length_c   1.000
_cell.angle_alpha   90.00
_cell.angle_beta   90.00
_cell.angle_gamma   90.00
#
_symmetry.space_group_name_H-M   'P 1'
#
loop_
_entity.id
_entity.type
_entity.pdbx_description
1 polymer ?
#
loop_
_entity_poly.entity_id
_entity_poly.type
_entity_poly.pdbx_seq_one_letter_code
_entity_poly.pdbx_strand_id
1 'polypeptide(L)'
;MSSLLNVKIKCCKCNTLIDVNERKDFIYKRECTDESGKQLWITYIDCPTCKHRHYVQIDDVETNRCKNECASVMTAILRKGVSGKEVPQSQRTKYKKLDKKLNDLRLTLIKMYVGKKLKDKQDGYMFVIDEFTVC
;
A
#
# COMPACT_ATOMS: atom_id res chain seq x y z
N MET A 1 15.13 -1.51 -4.46
CA MET A 1 14.87 -0.25 -3.78
C MET A 1 13.39 0.06 -3.73
N SER A 2 12.93 0.51 -2.61
CA SER A 2 11.54 0.87 -2.47
C SER A 2 11.22 2.10 -3.32
N SER A 3 10.16 2.01 -4.13
CA SER A 3 9.64 3.15 -4.89
C SER A 3 9.14 4.29 -4.00
N LEU A 4 8.98 4.05 -2.70
CA LEU A 4 8.58 5.08 -1.73
C LEU A 4 9.64 6.15 -1.50
N LEU A 5 10.91 5.89 -1.87
CA LEU A 5 12.02 6.81 -1.62
C LEU A 5 11.91 8.15 -2.37
N ASN A 6 11.13 8.24 -3.43
CA ASN A 6 11.00 9.45 -4.24
C ASN A 6 9.55 9.78 -4.58
N VAL A 7 8.61 9.22 -3.83
CA VAL A 7 7.18 9.45 -4.10
C VAL A 7 6.76 10.78 -3.53
N LYS A 8 6.28 11.66 -4.40
CA LYS A 8 5.61 12.90 -4.04
C LYS A 8 4.15 12.80 -4.43
N ILE A 9 3.27 13.11 -3.50
CA ILE A 9 1.82 13.12 -3.73
C ILE A 9 1.36 14.55 -3.72
N LYS A 10 0.64 14.94 -4.77
CA LYS A 10 0.03 16.27 -4.82
C LYS A 10 -1.36 16.21 -4.20
N CYS A 11 -1.59 17.05 -3.21
CA CYS A 11 -2.92 17.18 -2.62
C CYS A 11 -3.91 17.75 -3.63
N CYS A 12 -4.99 17.02 -3.92
CA CYS A 12 -6.01 17.45 -4.88
C CYS A 12 -6.83 18.65 -4.40
N LYS A 13 -6.78 18.96 -3.09
CA LYS A 13 -7.56 20.05 -2.49
C LYS A 13 -6.79 21.37 -2.41
N CYS A 14 -5.53 21.32 -2.01
CA CYS A 14 -4.72 22.55 -1.80
C CYS A 14 -3.46 22.61 -2.67
N ASN A 15 -3.22 21.62 -3.53
CA ASN A 15 -2.07 21.53 -4.42
C ASN A 15 -0.70 21.45 -3.71
N THR A 16 -0.67 21.21 -2.41
CA THR A 16 0.57 20.99 -1.68
C THR A 16 1.24 19.69 -2.14
N LEU A 17 2.54 19.75 -2.39
CA LEU A 17 3.33 18.54 -2.64
C LEU A 17 3.68 17.89 -1.31
N ILE A 18 3.28 16.64 -1.14
CA ILE A 18 3.57 15.85 0.05
C ILE A 18 4.73 14.91 -0.29
N ASP A 19 5.88 15.12 0.36
CA ASP A 19 7.00 14.21 0.23
C ASP A 19 6.84 13.07 1.23
N VAL A 20 6.41 11.92 0.73
CA VAL A 20 6.17 10.73 1.55
C VAL A 20 7.44 10.26 2.25
N ASN A 21 8.58 10.54 1.67
CA ASN A 21 9.89 10.12 2.16
C ASN A 21 10.36 10.90 3.39
N GLU A 22 10.14 12.22 3.38
CA GLU A 22 10.51 13.10 4.48
C GLU A 22 9.50 13.09 5.62
N ARG A 23 8.27 12.61 5.36
CA ARG A 23 7.15 12.72 6.28
C ARG A 23 6.43 11.40 6.51
N LYS A 24 7.19 10.39 6.93
CA LYS A 24 6.66 9.06 7.27
C LYS A 24 5.61 9.09 8.39
N ASP A 25 5.65 10.10 9.24
CA ASP A 25 4.69 10.34 10.32
C ASP A 25 3.28 10.68 9.82
N PHE A 26 3.11 11.02 8.54
CA PHE A 26 1.80 11.26 7.93
C PHE A 26 1.19 10.03 7.27
N ILE A 27 1.91 8.91 7.27
CA ILE A 27 1.41 7.65 6.72
C ILE A 27 0.78 6.84 7.83
N TYR A 28 -0.50 6.55 7.69
CA TYR A 28 -1.27 5.80 8.68
C TYR A 28 -1.76 4.50 8.09
N LYS A 29 -1.79 3.46 8.91
CA LYS A 29 -2.34 2.16 8.55
C LYS A 29 -3.34 1.75 9.63
N ARG A 30 -4.57 1.43 9.21
CA ARG A 30 -5.64 1.01 10.14
C ARG A 30 -6.27 -0.29 9.71
N GLU A 31 -6.60 -1.12 10.70
CA GLU A 31 -7.43 -2.29 10.48
C GLU A 31 -8.90 -1.89 10.41
N CYS A 32 -9.60 -2.50 9.45
CA CYS A 32 -11.05 -2.36 9.33
C CYS A 32 -11.67 -3.66 8.85
N THR A 33 -13.00 -3.71 8.87
CA THR A 33 -13.76 -4.84 8.34
C THR A 33 -14.79 -4.35 7.34
N ASP A 34 -15.09 -5.18 6.35
CA ASP A 34 -16.19 -4.92 5.45
C ASP A 34 -17.53 -5.38 6.07
N GLU A 35 -18.64 -5.23 5.33
CA GLU A 35 -19.96 -5.62 5.80
C GLU A 35 -20.08 -7.12 6.09
N SER A 36 -19.27 -7.96 5.44
CA SER A 36 -19.24 -9.40 5.68
C SER A 36 -18.32 -9.82 6.83
N GLY A 37 -17.60 -8.86 7.45
CA GLY A 37 -16.65 -9.13 8.52
C GLY A 37 -15.24 -9.48 8.05
N LYS A 38 -14.96 -9.34 6.76
CA LYS A 38 -13.63 -9.60 6.21
C LYS A 38 -12.64 -8.56 6.70
N GLN A 39 -11.48 -9.00 7.19
CA GLN A 39 -10.43 -8.14 7.70
C GLN A 39 -9.66 -7.46 6.56
N LEU A 40 -9.45 -6.15 6.71
CA LEU A 40 -8.77 -5.31 5.74
C LEU A 40 -7.82 -4.36 6.46
N TRP A 41 -6.81 -3.88 5.75
CA TRP A 41 -5.89 -2.84 6.22
C TRP A 41 -5.90 -1.70 5.23
N ILE A 42 -6.19 -0.51 5.73
CA ILE A 42 -6.24 0.71 4.91
C ILE A 42 -5.02 1.56 5.20
N THR A 43 -4.33 1.97 4.15
CA THR A 43 -3.23 2.93 4.25
C THR A 43 -3.69 4.28 3.72
N TYR A 44 -3.47 5.34 4.48
CA TYR A 44 -3.84 6.68 4.08
C TYR A 44 -2.79 7.70 4.52
N ILE A 45 -2.83 8.87 3.88
CA ILE A 45 -1.94 9.99 4.15
C ILE A 45 -2.82 11.23 4.37
N ASP A 46 -2.59 11.95 5.46
CA ASP A 46 -3.26 13.22 5.71
C ASP A 46 -2.38 14.37 5.21
N CYS A 47 -2.97 15.28 4.43
CA CYS A 47 -2.23 16.45 3.95
C CYS A 47 -1.82 17.33 5.13
N PRO A 48 -0.54 17.71 5.24
CA PRO A 48 -0.08 18.54 6.35
C PRO A 48 -0.65 19.96 6.33
N THR A 49 -1.09 20.44 5.17
CA THR A 49 -1.60 21.80 4.99
C THR A 49 -3.10 21.89 5.23
N CYS A 50 -3.91 21.12 4.51
CA CYS A 50 -5.38 21.20 4.58
C CYS A 50 -6.04 20.05 5.34
N LYS A 51 -5.26 19.08 5.82
CA LYS A 51 -5.72 17.90 6.55
C LYS A 51 -6.63 16.96 5.75
N HIS A 52 -6.72 17.14 4.43
CA HIS A 52 -7.48 16.22 3.60
C HIS A 52 -6.84 14.82 3.63
N ARG A 53 -7.67 13.79 3.82
CA ARG A 53 -7.22 12.40 3.88
C ARG A 53 -7.19 11.79 2.49
N HIS A 54 -6.04 11.24 2.12
CA HIS A 54 -5.83 10.53 0.86
C HIS A 54 -5.68 9.04 1.14
N TYR A 55 -6.66 8.25 0.73
CA TYR A 55 -6.57 6.79 0.83
C TYR A 55 -5.74 6.28 -0.35
N VAL A 56 -4.64 5.62 -0.06
CA VAL A 56 -3.67 5.23 -1.10
C VAL A 56 -3.64 3.74 -1.36
N GLN A 57 -4.04 2.91 -0.38
CA GLN A 57 -3.92 1.47 -0.52
C GLN A 57 -4.89 0.74 0.40
N ILE A 58 -5.35 -0.43 -0.06
CA ILE A 58 -6.12 -1.36 0.74
C ILE A 58 -5.53 -2.75 0.56
N ASP A 59 -5.33 -3.47 1.66
CA ASP A 59 -4.80 -4.82 1.69
C ASP A 59 -5.74 -5.75 2.45
N ASP A 60 -5.81 -6.99 2.01
CA ASP A 60 -6.44 -8.09 2.75
C ASP A 60 -5.39 -9.12 3.18
N VAL A 61 -5.84 -10.25 3.74
CA VAL A 61 -4.92 -11.30 4.20
C VAL A 61 -4.09 -11.87 3.04
N GLU A 62 -4.73 -12.09 1.89
CA GLU A 62 -4.05 -12.62 0.70
C GLU A 62 -3.02 -11.64 0.16
N THR A 63 -3.37 -10.36 0.09
CA THR A 63 -2.47 -9.30 -0.38
C THR A 63 -1.26 -9.16 0.55
N ASN A 64 -1.47 -9.20 1.86
CA ASN A 64 -0.39 -9.15 2.84
C ASN A 64 0.55 -10.35 2.71
N ARG A 65 0.00 -11.55 2.47
CA ARG A 65 0.80 -12.75 2.23
C ARG A 65 1.67 -12.60 0.99
N CYS A 66 1.11 -12.11 -0.10
CA CYS A 66 1.84 -11.86 -1.34
C CYS A 66 2.94 -10.80 -1.13
N LYS A 67 2.64 -9.73 -0.39
CA LYS A 67 3.60 -8.70 -0.02
C LYS A 67 4.79 -9.27 0.75
N ASN A 68 4.52 -10.15 1.71
CA ASN A 68 5.57 -10.79 2.52
C ASN A 68 6.44 -11.72 1.68
N GLU A 69 5.85 -12.47 0.74
CA GLU A 69 6.60 -13.29 -0.19
C GLU A 69 7.50 -12.45 -1.09
N CYS A 70 6.98 -11.35 -1.63
CA CYS A 70 7.77 -10.39 -2.41
C CYS A 70 8.97 -9.87 -1.61
N ALA A 71 8.75 -9.47 -0.36
CA ALA A 71 9.79 -8.96 0.51
C ALA A 71 10.87 -10.01 0.78
N SER A 72 10.48 -11.28 0.99
CA SER A 72 11.41 -12.38 1.20
C SER A 72 12.29 -12.63 -0.03
N VAL A 73 11.70 -12.63 -1.21
CA VAL A 73 12.46 -12.82 -2.47
C VAL A 73 13.40 -11.64 -2.70
N MET A 74 12.94 -10.42 -2.49
CA MET A 74 13.79 -9.23 -2.63
C MET A 74 14.95 -9.24 -1.65
N THR A 75 14.72 -9.64 -0.40
CA THR A 75 15.79 -9.76 0.61
C THR A 75 16.84 -10.76 0.16
N ALA A 76 16.43 -11.91 -0.37
CA ALA A 76 17.38 -12.92 -0.89
C ALA A 76 18.21 -12.38 -2.07
N ILE A 77 17.56 -11.63 -2.98
CA ILE A 77 18.25 -10.98 -4.10
C ILE A 77 19.28 -9.98 -3.61
N LEU A 78 18.91 -9.12 -2.66
CA LEU A 78 19.81 -8.11 -2.11
C LEU A 78 20.99 -8.72 -1.36
N ARG A 79 20.77 -9.80 -0.61
CA ARG A 79 21.86 -10.52 0.10
C ARG A 79 22.89 -11.08 -0.87
N LYS A 80 22.44 -11.65 -1.99
CA LYS A 80 23.34 -12.15 -3.04
C LYS A 80 24.13 -11.02 -3.68
N GLY A 81 23.50 -9.90 -3.96
CA GLY A 81 24.16 -8.71 -4.49
C GLY A 81 25.28 -8.20 -3.56
N VAL A 82 24.99 -8.10 -2.26
CA VAL A 82 25.96 -7.66 -1.24
C VAL A 82 27.15 -8.62 -1.13
N SER A 83 26.90 -9.93 -1.22
CA SER A 83 27.97 -10.94 -1.13
C SER A 83 28.74 -11.12 -2.45
N GLY A 84 28.42 -10.35 -3.49
CA GLY A 84 29.06 -10.45 -4.80
C GLY A 84 28.66 -11.66 -5.63
N LYS A 85 27.64 -12.38 -5.19
CA LYS A 85 27.12 -13.54 -5.93
C LYS A 85 26.15 -13.09 -7.01
N GLU A 86 26.14 -13.79 -8.12
CA GLU A 86 25.17 -13.55 -9.19
C GLU A 86 23.78 -13.98 -8.75
N VAL A 87 22.78 -13.14 -9.04
CA VAL A 87 21.38 -13.45 -8.75
C VAL A 87 20.83 -14.34 -9.86
N PRO A 88 20.32 -15.56 -9.55
CA PRO A 88 19.73 -16.41 -10.56
C PRO A 88 18.53 -15.75 -11.25
N GLN A 89 18.40 -15.99 -12.54
CA GLN A 89 17.28 -15.49 -13.34
C GLN A 89 15.92 -15.98 -12.78
N SER A 90 15.90 -17.20 -12.24
CA SER A 90 14.70 -17.77 -11.61
C SER A 90 14.18 -16.93 -10.45
N GLN A 91 15.07 -16.36 -9.61
CA GLN A 91 14.68 -15.48 -8.51
C GLN A 91 14.15 -14.14 -9.02
N ARG A 92 14.80 -13.57 -10.02
CA ARG A 92 14.34 -12.32 -10.64
C ARG A 92 12.96 -12.47 -11.28
N THR A 93 12.75 -13.59 -11.97
CA THR A 93 11.46 -13.91 -12.59
C THR A 93 10.39 -14.10 -11.53
N LYS A 94 10.71 -14.83 -10.45
CA LYS A 94 9.80 -15.03 -9.31
C LYS A 94 9.36 -13.71 -8.69
N TYR A 95 10.32 -12.81 -8.46
CA TYR A 95 10.03 -11.49 -7.90
C TYR A 95 9.08 -10.70 -8.81
N LYS A 96 9.36 -10.65 -10.11
CA LYS A 96 8.50 -9.94 -11.08
C LYS A 96 7.07 -10.48 -11.11
N LYS A 97 6.91 -11.79 -11.05
CA LYS A 97 5.58 -12.43 -11.00
C LYS A 97 4.83 -12.07 -9.72
N LEU A 98 5.50 -12.12 -8.58
CA LEU A 98 4.91 -11.77 -7.28
C LEU A 98 4.54 -10.29 -7.23
N ASP A 99 5.40 -9.42 -7.72
CA ASP A 99 5.15 -7.97 -7.76
C ASP A 99 3.93 -7.65 -8.63
N LYS A 100 3.83 -8.27 -9.79
CA LYS A 100 2.65 -8.13 -10.67
C LYS A 100 1.39 -8.65 -9.98
N LYS A 101 1.46 -9.83 -9.35
CA LYS A 101 0.33 -10.40 -8.61
C LYS A 101 -0.13 -9.46 -7.49
N LEU A 102 0.81 -8.89 -6.73
CA LEU A 102 0.51 -7.95 -5.66
C LEU A 102 -0.22 -6.72 -6.19
N ASN A 103 0.28 -6.13 -7.28
CA ASN A 103 -0.35 -4.97 -7.89
C ASN A 103 -1.76 -5.28 -8.41
N ASP A 104 -1.96 -6.44 -9.04
CA ASP A 104 -3.26 -6.87 -9.53
C ASP A 104 -4.25 -7.10 -8.38
N LEU A 105 -3.82 -7.72 -7.28
CA LEU A 105 -4.62 -7.91 -6.08
C LEU A 105 -5.06 -6.58 -5.48
N ARG A 106 -4.13 -5.63 -5.36
CA ARG A 106 -4.41 -4.29 -4.80
C ARG A 106 -5.38 -3.51 -5.67
N LEU A 107 -5.21 -3.54 -6.99
CA LEU A 107 -6.15 -2.89 -7.91
C LEU A 107 -7.54 -3.49 -7.82
N THR A 108 -7.64 -4.80 -7.69
CA THR A 108 -8.92 -5.50 -7.51
C THR A 108 -9.61 -5.05 -6.23
N LEU A 109 -8.87 -4.95 -5.12
CA LEU A 109 -9.42 -4.48 -3.84
C LEU A 109 -9.88 -3.03 -3.93
N ILE A 110 -9.13 -2.16 -4.57
CA ILE A 110 -9.53 -0.77 -4.79
C ILE A 110 -10.87 -0.70 -5.52
N LYS A 111 -11.01 -1.46 -6.59
CA LYS A 111 -12.26 -1.51 -7.37
C LYS A 111 -13.44 -2.08 -6.58
N MET A 112 -13.18 -3.08 -5.73
CA MET A 112 -14.21 -3.71 -4.91
C MET A 112 -14.74 -2.79 -3.82
N TYR A 113 -13.86 -2.02 -3.18
CA TYR A 113 -14.19 -1.29 -1.96
C TYR A 113 -14.46 0.20 -2.13
N VAL A 114 -14.22 0.77 -3.29
CA VAL A 114 -14.63 2.15 -3.58
C VAL A 114 -16.15 2.25 -3.45
N GLY A 115 -16.61 3.17 -2.62
CA GLY A 115 -18.03 3.37 -2.34
C GLY A 115 -18.68 2.37 -1.39
N LYS A 116 -17.90 1.45 -0.81
CA LYS A 116 -18.41 0.47 0.15
C LYS A 116 -18.19 0.94 1.58
N LYS A 117 -19.11 0.56 2.47
CA LYS A 117 -19.01 0.85 3.90
C LYS A 117 -17.97 -0.06 4.55
N LEU A 118 -17.08 0.54 5.32
CA LEU A 118 -16.08 -0.16 6.11
C LEU A 118 -16.20 0.28 7.56
N LYS A 119 -15.83 -0.61 8.47
CA LYS A 119 -15.87 -0.34 9.91
C LYS A 119 -14.46 -0.34 10.47
N ASP A 120 -14.06 0.76 11.10
CA ASP A 120 -12.79 0.85 11.81
C ASP A 120 -12.82 -0.09 13.02
N LYS A 121 -11.78 -0.92 13.15
CA LYS A 121 -11.72 -1.92 14.23
C LYS A 121 -11.44 -1.29 15.59
N GLN A 122 -10.73 -0.18 15.65
CA GLN A 122 -10.36 0.46 16.90
C GLN A 122 -11.52 1.21 17.55
N ASP A 123 -12.21 2.05 16.79
CA ASP A 123 -13.21 2.96 17.31
C ASP A 123 -14.65 2.60 16.88
N GLY A 124 -14.81 1.64 15.99
CA GLY A 124 -16.10 1.20 15.50
C GLY A 124 -16.78 2.14 14.52
N TYR A 125 -16.12 3.21 14.10
CA TYR A 125 -16.68 4.14 13.12
C TYR A 125 -16.86 3.48 11.75
N MET A 126 -18.03 3.74 11.17
CA MET A 126 -18.31 3.38 9.79
C MET A 126 -17.83 4.50 8.87
N PHE A 127 -17.17 4.15 7.78
CA PHE A 127 -16.71 5.11 6.79
C PHE A 127 -16.80 4.55 5.39
N VAL A 128 -16.79 5.46 4.41
CA VAL A 128 -16.80 5.11 2.98
C VAL A 128 -15.58 5.76 2.33
N ILE A 129 -14.87 5.00 1.51
CA ILE A 129 -13.78 5.54 0.69
C ILE A 129 -14.36 5.90 -0.66
N ASP A 130 -14.49 7.20 -0.94
CA ASP A 130 -15.06 7.67 -2.21
C ASP A 130 -14.10 7.46 -3.37
N GLU A 131 -12.82 7.65 -3.12
CA GLU A 131 -11.78 7.47 -4.12
C GLU A 131 -10.43 7.14 -3.50
N PHE A 132 -9.60 6.43 -4.26
CA PHE A 132 -8.20 6.21 -3.91
C PHE A 132 -7.35 7.23 -4.66
N THR A 133 -6.45 7.88 -3.92
CA THR A 133 -5.63 8.94 -4.47
C THR A 133 -4.51 8.40 -5.35
N VAL A 134 -4.49 8.86 -6.59
CA VAL A 134 -3.42 8.64 -7.57
C VAL A 134 -2.91 9.96 -8.12
N CYS A 135 -3.13 11.00 -7.37
CA CYS A 135 -2.76 12.36 -7.78
C CYS A 135 -1.25 12.53 -7.90
#